data_e197036d5053fed191adb0e3a4bf0ac0
#
_entry.id   e197036d5053fed191adb0e3a4bf0ac0
#
_cell.length_a   1.000
_cell.length_b   1.000
_cell.length_c   1.000
_cell.angle_alpha   90.00
_cell.angle_beta   90.00
_cell.angle_gamma   90.00
#
_symmetry.space_group_name_H-M   'P 1'
#
loop_
_entity.id
_entity.type
_entity.pdbx_description
1 polymer ?
#
loop_
_entity_poly.entity_id
_entity_poly.type
_entity_poly.pdbx_seq_one_letter_code
_entity_poly.pdbx_strand_id
1 'polypeptide(L)'
;MDINYEEFRKKHGYVLNPAKSFELSKDLPSIKRKHVKSRKRTSKALREIDEKSSWSWYDEVKKRRESIMDKPMTFYRGNEKTGTQVFEEADMLAKALMAKGITKGDSIMACMSNVPEVLTLMLAANKCGAIVNFMGADFDKEFIKQIFSKNSKKVFIGTDDKFEKIASVVDEANFDNIILVSLADSLENGVDPYYEYDKDFYTFENKVPKFKSQNDKIVTLSQFSSYGKEFTGKFPEVGIDDGFTITYTSGSTKIGW
;
A
#
# COMPACT_ATOMS: atom_id res chain seq x y z
N MET A 1 -13.58 -21.37 -24.43
CA MET A 1 -12.49 -22.22 -23.93
C MET A 1 -12.82 -22.52 -22.47
N ASP A 2 -13.22 -23.76 -22.15
CA ASP A 2 -13.58 -24.11 -20.77
C ASP A 2 -12.31 -24.21 -19.95
N ILE A 3 -12.12 -23.31 -19.01
CA ILE A 3 -10.99 -23.32 -18.10
C ILE A 3 -11.17 -24.46 -17.12
N ASN A 4 -10.25 -25.44 -17.13
CA ASN A 4 -10.25 -26.49 -16.12
C ASN A 4 -9.75 -25.96 -14.78
N TYR A 5 -10.68 -25.42 -13.98
CA TYR A 5 -10.38 -24.84 -12.67
C TYR A 5 -9.76 -25.82 -11.66
N GLU A 6 -9.92 -27.12 -11.83
CA GLU A 6 -9.29 -28.12 -10.97
C GLU A 6 -7.79 -28.29 -11.25
N GLU A 7 -7.42 -28.24 -12.51
CA GLU A 7 -6.04 -28.31 -12.95
C GLU A 7 -5.27 -27.03 -12.60
N PHE A 8 -5.93 -25.89 -12.75
CA PHE A 8 -5.44 -24.59 -12.31
C PHE A 8 -5.16 -24.58 -10.80
N ARG A 9 -6.06 -25.13 -9.97
CA ARG A 9 -5.90 -25.25 -8.51
C ARG A 9 -4.70 -26.09 -8.12
N LYS A 10 -4.49 -27.23 -8.80
CA LYS A 10 -3.35 -28.13 -8.53
C LYS A 10 -2.02 -27.45 -8.84
N LYS A 11 -2.00 -26.63 -9.90
CA LYS A 11 -0.79 -25.95 -10.38
C LYS A 11 -0.43 -24.72 -9.53
N HIS A 12 -1.41 -23.99 -9.00
CA HIS A 12 -1.22 -22.67 -8.37
C HIS A 12 -1.72 -22.55 -6.92
N GLY A 13 -2.26 -23.60 -6.32
CA GLY A 13 -2.63 -23.64 -4.89
C GLY A 13 -3.79 -22.75 -4.45
N TYR A 14 -4.51 -22.10 -5.38
CA TYR A 14 -5.59 -21.18 -5.06
C TYR A 14 -6.97 -21.84 -5.01
N VAL A 15 -7.72 -21.53 -3.94
CA VAL A 15 -9.13 -21.91 -3.80
C VAL A 15 -9.97 -20.63 -3.90
N LEU A 16 -10.40 -20.27 -5.10
CA LEU A 16 -11.48 -19.28 -5.28
C LEU A 16 -12.56 -19.88 -6.17
N ASN A 17 -13.47 -20.64 -5.56
CA ASN A 17 -14.78 -20.87 -6.13
C ASN A 17 -15.79 -20.03 -5.35
N PRO A 18 -16.27 -18.87 -5.88
CA PRO A 18 -17.22 -18.02 -5.19
C PRO A 18 -18.49 -18.74 -4.76
N ALA A 19 -18.93 -19.76 -5.53
CA ALA A 19 -20.08 -20.57 -5.20
C ALA A 19 -19.85 -21.47 -3.97
N LYS A 20 -18.63 -22.06 -3.85
CA LYS A 20 -18.31 -22.88 -2.66
C LYS A 20 -18.02 -22.05 -1.42
N SER A 21 -17.48 -20.85 -1.55
CA SER A 21 -17.31 -19.95 -0.39
C SER A 21 -18.67 -19.49 0.17
N PHE A 22 -19.69 -19.41 -0.66
CA PHE A 22 -21.06 -19.09 -0.24
C PHE A 22 -21.76 -20.28 0.44
N GLU A 23 -21.52 -21.52 0.00
CA GLU A 23 -22.03 -22.73 0.66
C GLU A 23 -21.35 -23.00 2.00
N LEU A 24 -20.03 -22.82 2.08
CA LEU A 24 -19.28 -22.90 3.35
C LEU A 24 -19.77 -21.90 4.41
N SER A 25 -20.32 -20.75 3.99
CA SER A 25 -20.88 -19.76 4.92
C SER A 25 -22.22 -20.19 5.54
N LYS A 26 -22.96 -21.11 4.91
CA LYS A 26 -24.24 -21.62 5.42
C LYS A 26 -24.07 -22.70 6.50
N ASP A 27 -22.93 -23.41 6.49
CA ASP A 27 -22.66 -24.54 7.39
C ASP A 27 -21.81 -24.21 8.62
N LEU A 28 -21.59 -22.91 8.94
CA LEU A 28 -20.75 -22.48 10.05
C LEU A 28 -21.53 -21.77 11.18
N PRO A 29 -22.48 -22.45 11.88
CA PRO A 29 -23.10 -21.85 13.08
C PRO A 29 -22.09 -21.57 14.19
N SER A 30 -20.92 -22.22 14.18
CA SER A 30 -19.84 -22.02 15.18
C SER A 30 -19.03 -20.73 15.01
N ILE A 31 -19.04 -20.08 13.84
CA ILE A 31 -18.30 -18.84 13.59
C ILE A 31 -18.84 -17.68 14.43
N LYS A 32 -20.16 -17.59 14.63
CA LYS A 32 -20.74 -16.53 15.48
C LYS A 32 -20.22 -16.57 16.92
N ARG A 33 -20.02 -17.75 17.50
CA ARG A 33 -19.47 -17.89 18.87
C ARG A 33 -17.96 -17.64 18.95
N LYS A 34 -17.20 -18.01 17.91
CA LYS A 34 -15.75 -17.70 17.85
C LYS A 34 -15.52 -16.19 17.67
N HIS A 35 -16.32 -15.51 16.89
CA HIS A 35 -16.23 -14.04 16.71
C HIS A 35 -16.49 -13.27 18.03
N VAL A 36 -17.44 -13.69 18.86
CA VAL A 36 -17.70 -13.03 20.14
C VAL A 36 -16.53 -13.20 21.12
N LYS A 37 -15.90 -14.38 21.15
CA LYS A 37 -14.68 -14.60 21.95
C LYS A 37 -13.46 -13.83 21.39
N SER A 38 -13.35 -13.70 20.08
CA SER A 38 -12.33 -12.89 19.40
C SER A 38 -12.47 -11.40 19.76
N ARG A 39 -13.69 -10.83 19.69
CA ARG A 39 -13.93 -9.42 20.09
C ARG A 39 -13.55 -9.13 21.54
N LYS A 40 -13.84 -10.05 22.49
CA LYS A 40 -13.44 -9.88 23.90
C LYS A 40 -11.91 -9.96 24.07
N ARG A 41 -11.23 -10.84 23.33
CA ARG A 41 -9.76 -10.91 23.31
C ARG A 41 -9.14 -9.67 22.68
N THR A 42 -9.70 -9.19 21.57
CA THR A 42 -9.23 -8.00 20.89
C THR A 42 -9.40 -6.75 21.76
N SER A 43 -10.54 -6.60 22.46
CA SER A 43 -10.74 -5.47 23.37
C SER A 43 -9.84 -5.51 24.61
N LYS A 44 -9.50 -6.69 25.13
CA LYS A 44 -8.53 -6.84 26.21
C LYS A 44 -7.11 -6.52 25.72
N ALA A 45 -6.70 -7.06 24.56
CA ALA A 45 -5.41 -6.74 23.95
C ALA A 45 -5.28 -5.26 23.62
N LEU A 46 -6.34 -4.59 23.13
CA LEU A 46 -6.36 -3.16 22.88
C LEU A 46 -6.22 -2.33 24.16
N ARG A 47 -6.84 -2.76 25.28
CA ARG A 47 -6.66 -2.10 26.59
C ARG A 47 -5.24 -2.27 27.14
N GLU A 48 -4.64 -3.45 26.98
CA GLU A 48 -3.25 -3.69 27.38
C GLU A 48 -2.24 -2.90 26.54
N ILE A 49 -2.63 -2.50 25.32
CA ILE A 49 -1.88 -1.63 24.41
C ILE A 49 -1.93 -0.18 24.91
N ASP A 50 -3.10 0.34 25.30
CA ASP A 50 -3.28 1.69 25.82
C ASP A 50 -2.43 1.97 27.08
N GLU A 51 -2.15 0.96 27.87
CA GLU A 51 -1.35 1.07 29.09
C GLU A 51 0.18 1.06 28.85
N LYS A 52 0.64 0.71 27.63
CA LYS A 52 2.06 0.59 27.25
C LYS A 52 2.48 1.50 26.10
N SER A 53 2.07 2.68 26.11
CA SER A 53 1.93 3.68 25.06
C SER A 53 3.18 4.19 24.34
N SER A 54 4.12 3.37 23.93
CA SER A 54 5.27 3.83 23.11
C SER A 54 5.58 2.93 21.93
N TRP A 55 4.57 2.49 21.16
CA TRP A 55 4.82 1.64 20.02
C TRP A 55 4.21 2.20 18.74
N SER A 56 4.97 2.12 17.68
CA SER A 56 4.50 2.39 16.33
C SER A 56 3.82 1.16 15.73
N TRP A 57 2.95 1.37 14.74
CA TRP A 57 2.36 0.26 13.99
C TRP A 57 3.45 -0.59 13.30
N TYR A 58 4.50 0.05 12.77
CA TYR A 58 5.66 -0.63 12.19
C TYR A 58 6.30 -1.61 13.18
N ASP A 59 6.61 -1.14 14.39
CA ASP A 59 7.28 -1.95 15.41
C ASP A 59 6.41 -3.11 15.87
N GLU A 60 5.12 -2.87 16.07
CA GLU A 60 4.17 -3.90 16.51
C GLU A 60 3.98 -4.99 15.44
N VAL A 61 3.84 -4.62 14.16
CA VAL A 61 3.73 -5.59 13.08
C VAL A 61 5.02 -6.40 12.96
N LYS A 62 6.18 -5.75 13.04
CA LYS A 62 7.49 -6.41 12.99
C LYS A 62 7.65 -7.41 14.13
N LYS A 63 7.37 -6.99 15.35
CA LYS A 63 7.43 -7.83 16.55
C LYS A 63 6.51 -9.06 16.47
N ARG A 64 5.26 -8.87 16.03
CA ARG A 64 4.31 -9.98 15.89
C ARG A 64 4.68 -10.98 14.82
N ARG A 65 5.46 -10.57 13.83
CA ARG A 65 5.94 -11.43 12.75
C ARG A 65 7.31 -12.03 12.98
N GLU A 66 8.01 -11.68 14.04
CA GLU A 66 9.41 -12.06 14.30
C GLU A 66 9.67 -13.56 14.10
N SER A 67 8.77 -14.43 14.55
CA SER A 67 8.89 -15.89 14.40
C SER A 67 8.48 -16.45 13.03
N ILE A 68 7.95 -15.62 12.14
CA ILE A 68 7.44 -16.01 10.81
C ILE A 68 7.85 -15.02 9.72
N MET A 69 8.97 -14.35 9.88
CA MET A 69 9.47 -13.37 8.89
C MET A 69 9.83 -14.02 7.55
N ASP A 70 10.17 -15.31 7.56
CA ASP A 70 10.43 -16.14 6.38
C ASP A 70 9.16 -16.54 5.62
N LYS A 71 7.99 -16.37 6.22
CA LYS A 71 6.71 -16.74 5.60
C LYS A 71 6.15 -15.60 4.73
N PRO A 72 5.33 -15.93 3.73
CA PRO A 72 4.69 -14.95 2.89
C PRO A 72 3.92 -13.90 3.70
N MET A 73 4.09 -12.64 3.35
CA MET A 73 3.38 -11.50 3.93
C MET A 73 2.44 -10.84 2.92
N THR A 74 2.79 -10.85 1.66
CA THR A 74 1.94 -10.38 0.58
C THR A 74 1.81 -11.45 -0.50
N PHE A 75 0.63 -11.46 -1.13
CA PHE A 75 0.31 -12.27 -2.30
C PHE A 75 -0.24 -11.33 -3.37
N TYR A 76 0.38 -11.36 -4.52
CA TYR A 76 -0.08 -10.56 -5.64
C TYR A 76 0.06 -11.34 -6.93
N ARG A 77 -1.06 -11.74 -7.54
CA ARG A 77 -1.11 -12.43 -8.82
C ARG A 77 -0.13 -13.62 -8.91
N GLY A 78 -0.16 -14.49 -7.92
CA GLY A 78 0.70 -15.68 -7.88
C GLY A 78 2.11 -15.44 -7.35
N ASN A 79 2.51 -14.19 -7.12
CA ASN A 79 3.81 -13.86 -6.55
C ASN A 79 3.69 -13.57 -5.05
N GLU A 80 4.71 -13.93 -4.32
CA GLU A 80 4.77 -13.79 -2.87
C GLU A 80 6.00 -12.99 -2.46
N LYS A 81 5.83 -12.13 -1.46
CA LYS A 81 6.97 -11.54 -0.74
C LYS A 81 6.91 -11.96 0.71
N THR A 82 8.02 -12.42 1.25
CA THR A 82 8.15 -12.77 2.68
C THR A 82 8.09 -11.52 3.57
N GLY A 83 7.87 -11.72 4.87
CA GLY A 83 7.96 -10.63 5.84
C GLY A 83 9.32 -9.93 5.79
N THR A 84 10.41 -10.69 5.70
CA THR A 84 11.76 -10.13 5.57
C THR A 84 11.87 -9.18 4.38
N GLN A 85 11.45 -9.60 3.19
CA GLN A 85 11.51 -8.77 1.98
C GLN A 85 10.67 -7.50 2.11
N VAL A 86 9.44 -7.60 2.61
CA VAL A 86 8.55 -6.43 2.78
C VAL A 86 9.16 -5.42 3.77
N PHE A 87 9.73 -5.89 4.89
CA PHE A 87 10.35 -4.99 5.86
C PHE A 87 11.66 -4.39 5.37
N GLU A 88 12.48 -5.10 4.61
CA GLU A 88 13.69 -4.57 3.99
C GLU A 88 13.35 -3.47 2.97
N GLU A 89 12.34 -3.70 2.10
CA GLU A 89 11.85 -2.69 1.17
C GLU A 89 11.29 -1.46 1.91
N ALA A 90 10.50 -1.68 2.98
CA ALA A 90 9.95 -0.60 3.78
C ALA A 90 11.04 0.20 4.51
N ASP A 91 12.07 -0.45 5.03
CA ASP A 91 13.19 0.20 5.69
C ASP A 91 13.99 1.08 4.72
N MET A 92 14.22 0.59 3.51
CA MET A 92 14.92 1.34 2.48
C MET A 92 14.09 2.54 2.01
N LEU A 93 12.78 2.36 1.80
CA LEU A 93 11.87 3.45 1.45
C LEU A 93 11.78 4.49 2.57
N ALA A 94 11.70 4.06 3.84
CA ALA A 94 11.68 4.97 4.97
C ALA A 94 12.94 5.84 5.03
N LYS A 95 14.11 5.25 4.83
CA LYS A 95 15.38 5.99 4.74
C LYS A 95 15.38 6.99 3.59
N ALA A 96 14.86 6.61 2.42
CA ALA A 96 14.76 7.49 1.26
C ALA A 96 13.81 8.67 1.51
N LEU A 97 12.66 8.42 2.15
CA LEU A 97 11.73 9.48 2.55
C LEU A 97 12.40 10.49 3.48
N MET A 98 13.14 10.01 4.49
CA MET A 98 13.89 10.87 5.41
C MET A 98 15.01 11.64 4.68
N ALA A 99 15.75 10.99 3.77
CA ALA A 99 16.78 11.65 2.96
C ALA A 99 16.22 12.76 2.06
N LYS A 100 14.97 12.60 1.60
CA LYS A 100 14.25 13.62 0.81
C LYS A 100 13.46 14.61 1.66
N GLY A 101 13.76 14.70 2.95
CA GLY A 101 13.25 15.74 3.85
C GLY A 101 11.83 15.48 4.39
N ILE A 102 11.30 14.27 4.29
CA ILE A 102 10.08 13.90 5.02
C ILE A 102 10.41 13.87 6.51
N THR A 103 9.57 14.50 7.29
CA THR A 103 9.66 14.56 8.75
C THR A 103 8.38 14.06 9.40
N LYS A 104 8.42 13.81 10.70
CA LYS A 104 7.23 13.39 11.46
C LYS A 104 6.10 14.42 11.30
N GLY A 105 4.91 13.94 10.98
CA GLY A 105 3.72 14.74 10.73
C GLY A 105 3.55 15.21 9.27
N ASP A 106 4.55 15.07 8.41
CA ASP A 106 4.38 15.34 6.97
C ASP A 106 3.40 14.34 6.34
N SER A 107 2.62 14.82 5.38
CA SER A 107 1.76 13.95 4.58
C SER A 107 2.45 13.51 3.28
N ILE A 108 2.31 12.24 2.94
CA ILE A 108 2.68 11.65 1.64
C ILE A 108 1.39 11.45 0.87
N MET A 109 1.26 12.12 -0.27
CA MET A 109 0.07 11.99 -1.12
C MET A 109 0.13 10.68 -1.89
N ALA A 110 -0.91 9.84 -1.76
CA ALA A 110 -0.95 8.52 -2.37
C ALA A 110 -2.22 8.31 -3.21
N CYS A 111 -2.03 7.91 -4.48
CA CYS A 111 -3.11 7.51 -5.37
C CYS A 111 -2.75 6.18 -6.03
N MET A 112 -3.09 5.08 -5.38
CA MET A 112 -2.60 3.76 -5.72
C MET A 112 -3.73 2.74 -5.89
N SER A 113 -3.54 1.81 -6.82
CA SER A 113 -4.29 0.56 -6.88
C SER A 113 -3.83 -0.39 -5.75
N ASN A 114 -4.59 -1.47 -5.52
CA ASN A 114 -4.26 -2.47 -4.50
C ASN A 114 -3.08 -3.34 -4.97
N VAL A 115 -1.87 -2.89 -4.71
CA VAL A 115 -0.59 -3.57 -4.98
C VAL A 115 0.19 -3.76 -3.67
N PRO A 116 1.12 -4.72 -3.61
CA PRO A 116 1.92 -4.96 -2.40
C PRO A 116 2.68 -3.74 -1.89
N GLU A 117 3.08 -2.84 -2.79
CA GLU A 117 3.81 -1.60 -2.51
C GLU A 117 3.02 -0.64 -1.61
N VAL A 118 1.69 -0.77 -1.55
CA VAL A 118 0.86 -0.02 -0.57
C VAL A 118 1.25 -0.38 0.85
N LEU A 119 1.44 -1.68 1.15
CA LEU A 119 1.89 -2.12 2.47
C LEU A 119 3.29 -1.63 2.79
N THR A 120 4.21 -1.73 1.83
CA THR A 120 5.58 -1.21 1.94
C THR A 120 5.56 0.30 2.25
N LEU A 121 4.74 1.07 1.53
CA LEU A 121 4.58 2.51 1.78
C LEU A 121 4.04 2.81 3.18
N MET A 122 3.00 2.08 3.61
CA MET A 122 2.41 2.28 4.94
C MET A 122 3.41 2.00 6.06
N LEU A 123 4.17 0.91 5.96
CA LEU A 123 5.24 0.58 6.92
C LEU A 123 6.34 1.65 6.93
N ALA A 124 6.80 2.07 5.75
CA ALA A 124 7.83 3.08 5.61
C ALA A 124 7.39 4.44 6.18
N ALA A 125 6.20 4.90 5.83
CA ALA A 125 5.64 6.16 6.32
C ALA A 125 5.47 6.14 7.85
N ASN A 126 4.90 5.07 8.40
CA ASN A 126 4.74 4.95 9.84
C ASN A 126 6.09 4.98 10.57
N LYS A 127 7.12 4.31 10.04
CA LYS A 127 8.48 4.35 10.60
C LYS A 127 9.07 5.77 10.64
N CYS A 128 8.72 6.61 9.65
CA CYS A 128 9.12 8.02 9.61
C CYS A 128 8.21 8.93 10.45
N GLY A 129 7.10 8.43 10.98
CA GLY A 129 6.05 9.25 11.58
C GLY A 129 5.31 10.13 10.56
N ALA A 130 5.39 9.81 9.27
CA ALA A 130 4.65 10.48 8.21
C ALA A 130 3.25 9.90 8.04
N ILE A 131 2.34 10.69 7.48
CA ILE A 131 0.94 10.34 7.29
C ILE A 131 0.71 10.01 5.82
N VAL A 132 0.23 8.80 5.51
CA VAL A 132 -0.17 8.47 4.14
C VAL A 132 -1.57 9.00 3.88
N ASN A 133 -1.68 9.93 2.94
CA ASN A 133 -2.93 10.55 2.55
C ASN A 133 -3.44 9.91 1.26
N PHE A 134 -4.33 8.91 1.40
CA PHE A 134 -4.89 8.14 0.29
C PHE A 134 -6.04 8.87 -0.37
N MET A 135 -5.95 9.05 -1.68
CA MET A 135 -6.99 9.68 -2.49
C MET A 135 -7.40 8.81 -3.68
N GLY A 136 -8.62 9.01 -4.19
CA GLY A 136 -9.11 8.36 -5.39
C GLY A 136 -8.75 9.13 -6.65
N ALA A 137 -8.37 8.42 -7.72
CA ALA A 137 -8.15 9.03 -9.04
C ALA A 137 -9.44 9.49 -9.74
N ASP A 138 -10.58 9.03 -9.26
CA ASP A 138 -11.90 9.35 -9.80
C ASP A 138 -12.58 10.54 -9.07
N PHE A 139 -11.85 11.19 -8.15
CA PHE A 139 -12.31 12.41 -7.50
C PHE A 139 -12.35 13.57 -8.51
N ASP A 140 -13.25 14.52 -8.26
CA ASP A 140 -13.28 15.77 -9.00
C ASP A 140 -11.93 16.48 -8.94
N LYS A 141 -11.48 17.07 -10.07
CA LYS A 141 -10.16 17.70 -10.17
C LYS A 141 -9.97 18.86 -9.21
N GLU A 142 -11.00 19.66 -9.00
CA GLU A 142 -10.94 20.79 -8.06
C GLU A 142 -10.85 20.30 -6.62
N PHE A 143 -11.50 19.16 -6.31
CA PHE A 143 -11.34 18.52 -5.01
C PHE A 143 -9.92 17.98 -4.80
N ILE A 144 -9.32 17.34 -5.81
CA ILE A 144 -7.92 16.92 -5.76
C ILE A 144 -6.99 18.13 -5.51
N LYS A 145 -7.19 19.23 -6.22
CA LYS A 145 -6.41 20.46 -6.03
C LYS A 145 -6.55 21.01 -4.58
N GLN A 146 -7.75 20.97 -4.03
CA GLN A 146 -7.96 21.36 -2.63
C GLN A 146 -7.21 20.45 -1.65
N ILE A 147 -7.22 19.12 -1.87
CA ILE A 147 -6.42 18.18 -1.08
C ILE A 147 -4.94 18.56 -1.17
N PHE A 148 -4.42 18.74 -2.38
CA PHE A 148 -3.01 19.08 -2.58
C PHE A 148 -2.63 20.41 -1.95
N SER A 149 -3.51 21.43 -1.99
CA SER A 149 -3.21 22.74 -1.42
C SER A 149 -3.07 22.75 0.10
N LYS A 150 -3.69 21.78 0.79
CA LYS A 150 -3.71 21.67 2.25
C LYS A 150 -2.65 20.71 2.80
N ASN A 151 -1.88 20.05 1.94
CA ASN A 151 -0.93 19.02 2.33
C ASN A 151 0.50 19.34 1.88
N SER A 152 1.46 18.62 2.44
CA SER A 152 2.85 18.69 2.00
C SER A 152 2.97 18.30 0.51
N LYS A 153 3.81 19.01 -0.23
CA LYS A 153 4.12 18.74 -1.64
C LYS A 153 5.48 18.06 -1.83
N LYS A 154 6.06 17.50 -0.78
CA LYS A 154 7.37 16.87 -0.84
C LYS A 154 7.34 15.58 -1.64
N VAL A 155 6.31 14.74 -1.45
CA VAL A 155 6.20 13.43 -2.10
C VAL A 155 4.76 13.13 -2.52
N PHE A 156 4.61 12.77 -3.79
CA PHE A 156 3.46 12.09 -4.34
C PHE A 156 3.87 10.68 -4.75
N ILE A 157 3.03 9.67 -4.48
CA ILE A 157 3.20 8.29 -4.95
C ILE A 157 1.92 7.79 -5.60
N GLY A 158 2.02 7.16 -6.76
CA GLY A 158 0.87 6.63 -7.47
C GLY A 158 1.20 5.37 -8.27
N THR A 159 0.19 4.56 -8.54
CA THR A 159 0.31 3.53 -9.57
C THR A 159 0.06 4.16 -10.94
N ASP A 160 0.73 3.63 -11.96
CA ASP A 160 0.72 4.19 -13.31
C ASP A 160 -0.69 4.24 -13.94
N ASP A 161 -1.57 3.27 -13.63
CA ASP A 161 -2.98 3.26 -14.03
C ASP A 161 -3.79 4.40 -13.40
N LYS A 162 -3.52 4.74 -12.14
CA LYS A 162 -4.20 5.85 -11.45
C LYS A 162 -3.62 7.19 -11.85
N PHE A 163 -2.29 7.26 -11.97
CA PHE A 163 -1.59 8.48 -12.36
C PHE A 163 -2.06 9.00 -13.73
N GLU A 164 -2.31 8.13 -14.70
CA GLU A 164 -2.81 8.52 -16.02
C GLU A 164 -4.04 9.43 -15.98
N LYS A 165 -4.93 9.22 -15.00
CA LYS A 165 -6.15 10.03 -14.83
C LYS A 165 -5.91 11.42 -14.23
N ILE A 166 -4.87 11.55 -13.42
CA ILE A 166 -4.62 12.75 -12.60
C ILE A 166 -3.29 13.44 -12.88
N ALA A 167 -2.54 13.01 -13.91
CA ALA A 167 -1.21 13.51 -14.22
C ALA A 167 -1.18 15.04 -14.29
N SER A 168 -2.12 15.67 -15.01
CA SER A 168 -2.18 17.12 -15.15
C SER A 168 -2.32 17.86 -13.81
N VAL A 169 -3.10 17.31 -12.86
CA VAL A 169 -3.30 17.92 -11.54
C VAL A 169 -2.08 17.74 -10.65
N VAL A 170 -1.38 16.60 -10.78
CA VAL A 170 -0.13 16.34 -10.07
C VAL A 170 0.97 17.26 -10.59
N ASP A 171 1.08 17.45 -11.90
CA ASP A 171 2.04 18.37 -12.52
C ASP A 171 1.80 19.83 -12.10
N GLU A 172 0.54 20.29 -12.12
CA GLU A 172 0.15 21.62 -11.63
C GLU A 172 0.49 21.83 -10.13
N ALA A 173 0.39 20.78 -9.31
CA ALA A 173 0.67 20.84 -7.89
C ALA A 173 2.17 20.99 -7.58
N ASN A 174 3.03 20.64 -8.53
CA ASN A 174 4.48 20.83 -8.47
C ASN A 174 5.14 20.13 -7.28
N PHE A 175 4.89 18.83 -7.12
CA PHE A 175 5.56 18.03 -6.09
C PHE A 175 7.08 18.01 -6.29
N ASP A 176 7.84 17.93 -5.19
CA ASP A 176 9.29 17.83 -5.23
C ASP A 176 9.73 16.46 -5.77
N ASN A 177 9.00 15.40 -5.43
CA ASN A 177 9.24 14.04 -5.89
C ASN A 177 7.92 13.38 -6.30
N ILE A 178 7.88 12.76 -7.47
CA ILE A 178 6.76 11.99 -7.97
C ILE A 178 7.23 10.55 -8.16
N ILE A 179 6.70 9.63 -7.35
CA ILE A 179 7.07 8.22 -7.38
C ILE A 179 5.97 7.47 -8.13
N LEU A 180 6.32 6.76 -9.18
CA LEU A 180 5.38 5.88 -9.87
C LEU A 180 5.76 4.42 -9.70
N VAL A 181 4.72 3.64 -9.41
CA VAL A 181 4.74 2.18 -9.26
C VAL A 181 3.96 1.61 -10.45
N SER A 182 4.57 0.69 -11.19
CA SER A 182 3.82 -0.09 -12.18
C SER A 182 3.04 -1.19 -11.49
N LEU A 183 1.85 -1.51 -12.02
CA LEU A 183 1.11 -2.71 -11.58
C LEU A 183 1.92 -4.00 -11.76
N ALA A 184 2.95 -3.97 -12.61
CA ALA A 184 3.85 -5.10 -12.86
C ALA A 184 5.05 -5.17 -11.90
N ASP A 185 5.31 -4.17 -11.06
CA ASP A 185 6.54 -4.09 -10.25
C ASP A 185 6.67 -5.23 -9.22
N SER A 186 5.54 -5.77 -8.76
CA SER A 186 5.50 -6.94 -7.86
C SER A 186 5.31 -8.29 -8.58
N LEU A 187 5.40 -8.31 -9.91
CA LEU A 187 5.34 -9.55 -10.67
C LEU A 187 6.74 -10.12 -10.90
N GLU A 188 6.88 -11.43 -10.79
CA GLU A 188 8.11 -12.12 -11.12
C GLU A 188 8.41 -11.96 -12.62
N ASN A 189 9.56 -11.38 -12.96
CA ASN A 189 9.95 -11.06 -14.33
C ASN A 189 8.96 -10.15 -15.10
N GLY A 190 8.12 -9.39 -14.39
CA GLY A 190 7.11 -8.52 -14.99
C GLY A 190 5.97 -9.26 -15.69
N VAL A 191 5.83 -10.56 -15.46
CA VAL A 191 4.81 -11.40 -16.12
C VAL A 191 3.72 -11.76 -15.11
N ASP A 192 2.47 -11.46 -15.47
CA ASP A 192 1.30 -11.97 -14.74
C ASP A 192 1.11 -13.46 -15.07
N PRO A 193 1.18 -14.37 -14.09
CA PRO A 193 0.98 -15.79 -14.33
C PRO A 193 -0.44 -16.12 -14.83
N TYR A 194 -1.39 -15.20 -14.70
CA TYR A 194 -2.75 -15.35 -15.23
C TYR A 194 -2.91 -14.83 -16.66
N TYR A 195 -1.88 -14.23 -17.25
CA TYR A 195 -1.90 -13.66 -18.60
C TYR A 195 -2.33 -14.66 -19.69
N GLU A 196 -1.96 -15.95 -19.54
CA GLU A 196 -2.33 -16.99 -20.50
C GLU A 196 -3.84 -17.28 -20.52
N TYR A 197 -4.56 -16.93 -19.44
CA TYR A 197 -5.99 -17.24 -19.27
C TYR A 197 -6.92 -16.10 -19.67
N ASP A 198 -6.44 -14.85 -19.60
CA ASP A 198 -7.25 -13.68 -19.98
C ASP A 198 -6.35 -12.52 -20.39
N LYS A 199 -5.93 -12.52 -21.66
CA LYS A 199 -5.03 -11.52 -22.22
C LYS A 199 -5.60 -10.11 -22.17
N ASP A 200 -6.93 -9.97 -22.27
CA ASP A 200 -7.59 -8.66 -22.30
C ASP A 200 -7.73 -8.04 -20.90
N PHE A 201 -7.77 -8.88 -19.88
CA PHE A 201 -7.97 -8.45 -18.50
C PHE A 201 -6.66 -8.19 -17.72
N TYR A 202 -5.54 -8.79 -18.15
CA TYR A 202 -4.28 -8.83 -17.40
C TYR A 202 -3.05 -8.27 -18.13
N THR A 203 -3.24 -7.57 -19.23
CA THR A 203 -2.15 -6.81 -19.86
C THR A 203 -1.81 -5.58 -19.02
N PHE A 204 -0.75 -5.69 -18.22
CA PHE A 204 -0.17 -4.52 -17.56
C PHE A 204 0.90 -3.91 -18.46
N GLU A 205 0.50 -2.88 -19.21
CA GLU A 205 1.48 -2.01 -19.83
C GLU A 205 2.16 -1.20 -18.73
N ASN A 206 3.49 -1.31 -18.62
CA ASN A 206 4.25 -0.43 -17.75
C ASN A 206 4.34 0.96 -18.38
N LYS A 207 3.49 1.88 -17.89
CA LYS A 207 3.40 3.26 -18.39
C LYS A 207 4.41 4.22 -17.75
N VAL A 208 5.15 3.78 -16.72
CA VAL A 208 6.11 4.63 -16.01
C VAL A 208 7.15 5.25 -16.94
N PRO A 209 7.76 4.53 -17.92
CA PRO A 209 8.72 5.14 -18.85
C PRO A 209 8.11 6.29 -19.67
N LYS A 210 6.86 6.16 -20.11
CA LYS A 210 6.13 7.20 -20.85
C LYS A 210 5.99 8.47 -20.01
N PHE A 211 5.52 8.35 -18.78
CA PHE A 211 5.36 9.50 -17.89
C PHE A 211 6.70 10.15 -17.51
N LYS A 212 7.71 9.32 -17.26
CA LYS A 212 9.07 9.81 -16.96
C LYS A 212 9.68 10.61 -18.09
N SER A 213 9.38 10.30 -19.35
CA SER A 213 9.84 11.10 -20.51
C SER A 213 9.17 12.48 -20.60
N GLN A 214 8.04 12.66 -19.92
CA GLN A 214 7.27 13.91 -19.92
C GLN A 214 7.58 14.81 -18.70
N ASN A 215 8.04 14.23 -17.60
CA ASN A 215 8.36 14.94 -16.37
C ASN A 215 9.57 14.28 -15.68
N ASP A 216 10.68 15.00 -15.59
CA ASP A 216 11.97 14.53 -15.02
C ASP A 216 11.93 14.30 -13.50
N LYS A 217 10.94 14.84 -12.79
CA LYS A 217 10.71 14.57 -11.37
C LYS A 217 10.14 13.18 -11.10
N ILE A 218 9.65 12.49 -12.14
CA ILE A 218 9.09 11.15 -12.01
C ILE A 218 10.22 10.13 -11.90
N VAL A 219 10.17 9.36 -10.83
CA VAL A 219 11.09 8.24 -10.55
C VAL A 219 10.31 6.97 -10.24
N THR A 220 10.91 5.80 -10.49
CA THR A 220 10.34 4.54 -10.01
C THR A 220 10.53 4.39 -8.51
N LEU A 221 9.73 3.53 -7.87
CA LEU A 221 9.89 3.24 -6.44
C LEU A 221 11.31 2.74 -6.11
N SER A 222 11.87 1.88 -6.96
CA SER A 222 13.24 1.37 -6.79
C SER A 222 14.29 2.49 -6.87
N GLN A 223 14.16 3.39 -7.86
CA GLN A 223 15.04 4.55 -7.98
C GLN A 223 14.93 5.47 -6.76
N PHE A 224 13.71 5.77 -6.32
CA PHE A 224 13.52 6.59 -5.12
C PHE A 224 14.09 5.93 -3.87
N SER A 225 13.82 4.63 -3.66
CA SER A 225 14.34 3.88 -2.52
C SER A 225 15.87 3.88 -2.46
N SER A 226 16.57 3.97 -3.60
CA SER A 226 18.03 4.03 -3.63
C SER A 226 18.61 5.24 -2.89
N TYR A 227 17.88 6.35 -2.78
CA TYR A 227 18.26 7.51 -1.97
C TYR A 227 18.36 7.18 -0.48
N GLY A 228 17.75 6.08 -0.04
CA GLY A 228 17.89 5.62 1.35
C GLY A 228 19.31 5.29 1.77
N LYS A 229 20.24 5.04 0.82
CA LYS A 229 21.66 4.84 1.08
C LYS A 229 22.36 6.10 1.61
N GLU A 230 21.80 7.27 1.32
CA GLU A 230 22.32 8.57 1.76
C GLU A 230 21.89 8.92 3.20
N PHE A 231 20.90 8.22 3.74
CA PHE A 231 20.37 8.52 5.07
C PHE A 231 21.24 7.95 6.18
N THR A 232 21.82 8.83 6.97
CA THR A 232 22.66 8.51 8.14
C THR A 232 22.03 8.95 9.48
N GLY A 233 20.81 9.54 9.42
CA GLY A 233 20.10 10.04 10.59
C GLY A 233 19.44 8.96 11.43
N LYS A 234 18.67 9.42 12.42
CA LYS A 234 17.82 8.56 13.25
C LYS A 234 16.36 8.75 12.85
N PHE A 235 15.56 7.68 12.94
CA PHE A 235 14.12 7.79 12.80
C PHE A 235 13.52 8.48 14.04
N PRO A 236 12.42 9.25 13.86
CA PRO A 236 11.70 9.84 14.99
C PRO A 236 11.03 8.74 15.84
N GLU A 237 10.76 9.07 17.08
CA GLU A 237 9.87 8.26 17.90
C GLU A 237 8.43 8.45 17.42
N VAL A 238 7.74 7.33 17.19
CA VAL A 238 6.34 7.29 16.74
C VAL A 238 5.52 6.55 17.76
N GLY A 239 4.45 7.18 18.22
CA GLY A 239 3.54 6.63 19.23
C GLY A 239 2.13 6.39 18.68
N ILE A 240 1.26 5.90 19.55
CA ILE A 240 -0.12 5.56 19.24
C ILE A 240 -0.99 6.77 18.86
N ASP A 241 -0.66 7.95 19.37
CA ASP A 241 -1.40 9.18 19.11
C ASP A 241 -0.96 9.90 17.83
N ASP A 242 0.09 9.40 17.17
CA ASP A 242 0.56 9.99 15.93
C ASP A 242 -0.36 9.63 14.76
N GLY A 243 -0.60 10.59 13.86
CA GLY A 243 -1.35 10.35 12.63
C GLY A 243 -0.70 9.30 11.76
N PHE A 244 -1.49 8.40 11.18
CA PHE A 244 -0.97 7.31 10.34
C PHE A 244 -1.50 7.38 8.91
N THR A 245 -2.82 7.48 8.74
CA THR A 245 -3.44 7.55 7.42
C THR A 245 -4.58 8.56 7.41
N ILE A 246 -4.75 9.21 6.25
CA ILE A 246 -5.93 10.01 5.92
C ILE A 246 -6.60 9.34 4.73
N THR A 247 -7.91 9.11 4.82
CA THR A 247 -8.72 8.56 3.74
C THR A 247 -9.96 9.41 3.55
N TYR A 248 -10.45 9.48 2.32
CA TYR A 248 -11.65 10.24 1.97
C TYR A 248 -12.78 9.28 1.64
N THR A 249 -13.96 9.57 2.14
CA THR A 249 -15.17 8.84 1.75
C THR A 249 -15.66 9.34 0.40
N SER A 250 -16.28 8.47 -0.39
CA SER A 250 -17.00 8.83 -1.64
C SER A 250 -18.24 9.68 -1.38
N GLY A 251 -18.38 10.22 -0.18
CA GLY A 251 -19.60 10.77 0.36
C GLY A 251 -20.12 11.99 -0.37
N SER A 252 -21.44 12.00 -0.50
CA SER A 252 -22.31 13.10 -0.88
C SER A 252 -22.23 14.36 0.03
N THR A 253 -21.35 14.37 1.01
CA THR A 253 -21.22 15.49 1.94
C THR A 253 -20.21 16.49 1.40
N LYS A 254 -20.71 17.68 1.01
CA LYS A 254 -19.87 18.86 0.78
C LYS A 254 -18.92 19.01 1.96
N ILE A 255 -17.63 19.22 1.66
CA ILE A 255 -16.63 19.47 2.69
C ILE A 255 -17.03 20.76 3.40
N GLY A 256 -17.65 20.61 4.55
CA GLY A 256 -17.74 21.65 5.54
C GLY A 256 -16.55 21.47 6.49
N TRP A 257 -15.57 22.32 6.34
CA TRP A 257 -14.49 22.54 7.30
C TRP A 257 -14.63 23.96 7.81
#